data_0e41fe4e8970dfddfed55949c75295d0
#
_entry.id   0e41fe4e8970dfddfed55949c75295d0
#
_cell.length_a   1.000
_cell.length_b   1.000
_cell.length_c   1.000
_cell.angle_alpha   90.00
_cell.angle_beta   90.00
_cell.angle_gamma   90.00
#
_symmetry.space_group_name_H-M   'P 1'
#
loop_
_entity.id
_entity.type
_entity.pdbx_description
1 polymer ?
#
loop_
_entity_poly.entity_id
_entity_poly.type
_entity_poly.pdbx_seq_one_letter_code
_entity_poly.pdbx_strand_id
1 'polypeptide(L)'
;YMRDLSRAYGVMLDNELDTDGDDALSGEHLASILAGVQLEGVESSYIYVVSGDGTMLYHPTAEKIGKPVENKAVSDAVAKIAKGEKVENEVVKYEFKGADKYAGIYVNDTQDFIMVVTADYDDVFSSIRNVEGRIGIIVLLELLIVATIGSAFAYIIVKPMNEVSELTVKVGDMDLTDNE
;
A
#
# COMPACT_ATOMS: atom_id res chain seq x y z
N TYR A 1 -5.52 0.51 -3.92
CA TYR A 1 -5.76 1.62 -2.97
C TYR A 1 -5.86 2.98 -3.67
N MET A 2 -4.78 3.54 -4.29
CA MET A 2 -4.84 4.86 -4.97
C MET A 2 -5.89 4.89 -6.08
N ARG A 3 -5.89 3.88 -6.95
CA ARG A 3 -6.87 3.74 -8.02
C ARG A 3 -8.28 3.57 -7.48
N ASP A 4 -8.43 2.82 -6.40
CA ASP A 4 -9.75 2.55 -5.82
C ASP A 4 -10.32 3.81 -5.15
N LEU A 5 -9.44 4.57 -4.47
CA LEU A 5 -9.82 5.84 -3.84
C LEU A 5 -10.17 6.90 -4.90
N SER A 6 -9.32 7.10 -5.92
CA SER A 6 -9.61 8.04 -7.01
C SER A 6 -10.89 7.68 -7.76
N ARG A 7 -11.13 6.38 -7.98
CA ARG A 7 -12.35 5.88 -8.59
C ARG A 7 -13.58 6.09 -7.71
N ALA A 8 -13.49 5.79 -6.41
CA ALA A 8 -14.63 5.93 -5.50
C ALA A 8 -15.13 7.36 -5.43
N TYR A 9 -14.24 8.32 -5.22
CA TYR A 9 -14.57 9.74 -5.23
C TYR A 9 -14.93 10.26 -6.63
N GLY A 10 -14.27 9.73 -7.66
CA GLY A 10 -14.56 10.08 -9.05
C GLY A 10 -15.96 9.66 -9.48
N VAL A 11 -16.39 8.43 -9.17
CA VAL A 11 -17.75 7.95 -9.47
C VAL A 11 -18.79 8.70 -8.62
N MET A 12 -18.48 9.04 -7.37
CA MET A 12 -19.36 9.86 -6.55
C MET A 12 -19.59 11.23 -7.20
N LEU A 13 -18.51 11.91 -7.60
CA LEU A 13 -18.58 13.21 -8.26
C LEU A 13 -19.27 13.16 -9.62
N ASP A 14 -19.09 12.07 -10.37
CA ASP A 14 -19.75 11.85 -11.67
C ASP A 14 -21.27 11.74 -11.51
N ASN A 15 -21.75 11.02 -10.48
CA ASN A 15 -23.17 10.94 -10.14
C ASN A 15 -23.75 12.30 -9.69
N GLU A 16 -22.98 13.09 -8.97
CA GLU A 16 -23.39 14.44 -8.54
C GLU A 16 -23.44 15.40 -9.74
N LEU A 17 -22.48 15.27 -10.67
CA LEU A 17 -22.46 16.04 -11.92
C LEU A 17 -23.71 15.76 -12.78
N ASP A 18 -24.16 14.51 -12.84
CA ASP A 18 -25.39 14.12 -13.52
C ASP A 18 -26.66 14.70 -12.87
N THR A 19 -26.63 14.95 -11.57
CA THR A 19 -27.78 15.41 -10.78
C THR A 19 -27.81 16.93 -10.63
N ASP A 20 -26.70 17.53 -10.28
CA ASP A 20 -26.55 18.93 -9.87
C ASP A 20 -25.84 19.79 -10.94
N GLY A 21 -25.38 19.14 -12.03
CA GLY A 21 -24.68 19.82 -13.12
C GLY A 21 -23.35 20.43 -12.68
N ASP A 22 -22.97 21.55 -13.30
CA ASP A 22 -21.67 22.20 -13.05
C ASP A 22 -21.44 22.65 -11.60
N ASP A 23 -22.48 22.76 -10.78
CA ASP A 23 -22.37 23.08 -9.35
C ASP A 23 -21.60 22.02 -8.58
N ALA A 24 -21.63 20.74 -9.01
CA ALA A 24 -20.85 19.65 -8.46
C ALA A 24 -19.32 19.88 -8.59
N LEU A 25 -18.89 20.59 -9.63
CA LEU A 25 -17.48 20.94 -9.85
C LEU A 25 -17.07 22.28 -9.24
N SER A 26 -17.97 22.93 -8.47
CA SER A 26 -17.62 24.18 -7.78
C SER A 26 -16.54 23.95 -6.74
N GLY A 27 -15.64 24.92 -6.57
CA GLY A 27 -14.54 24.82 -5.62
C GLY A 27 -15.00 24.67 -4.16
N GLU A 28 -16.16 25.25 -3.80
CA GLU A 28 -16.74 25.13 -2.46
C GLU A 28 -17.27 23.70 -2.22
N HIS A 29 -17.98 23.13 -3.19
CA HIS A 29 -18.49 21.77 -3.10
C HIS A 29 -17.33 20.77 -3.02
N LEU A 30 -16.36 20.85 -3.94
CA LEU A 30 -15.20 19.99 -3.95
C LEU A 30 -14.40 20.08 -2.64
N ALA A 31 -14.24 21.27 -2.06
CA ALA A 31 -13.60 21.43 -0.76
C ALA A 31 -14.38 20.75 0.36
N SER A 32 -15.73 20.77 0.30
CA SER A 32 -16.57 20.15 1.34
C SER A 32 -16.43 18.61 1.38
N ILE A 33 -16.26 17.96 0.23
CA ILE A 33 -16.20 16.49 0.11
C ILE A 33 -14.78 15.92 0.10
N LEU A 34 -13.78 16.72 -0.30
CA LEU A 34 -12.41 16.24 -0.50
C LEU A 34 -11.41 16.72 0.58
N ALA A 35 -11.82 17.67 1.45
CA ALA A 35 -10.91 18.17 2.48
C ALA A 35 -10.50 17.06 3.45
N GLY A 36 -9.18 16.88 3.60
CA GLY A 36 -8.62 15.87 4.51
C GLY A 36 -8.68 14.43 3.99
N VAL A 37 -9.14 14.20 2.76
CA VAL A 37 -9.11 12.86 2.14
C VAL A 37 -7.67 12.46 1.84
N GLN A 38 -7.24 11.36 2.46
CA GLN A 38 -5.88 10.82 2.37
C GLN A 38 -5.91 9.30 2.33
N LEU A 39 -4.82 8.69 1.88
CA LEU A 39 -4.60 7.25 2.02
C LEU A 39 -4.22 6.93 3.47
N GLU A 40 -4.86 5.95 4.07
CA GLU A 40 -4.55 5.53 5.43
C GLU A 40 -3.08 5.11 5.56
N GLY A 41 -2.38 5.71 6.53
CA GLY A 41 -0.96 5.42 6.81
C GLY A 41 0.04 6.01 5.79
N VAL A 42 -0.40 6.93 4.90
CA VAL A 42 0.45 7.61 3.92
C VAL A 42 0.25 9.13 4.06
N GLU A 43 1.09 9.76 4.87
CA GLU A 43 0.93 11.17 5.26
C GLU A 43 1.09 12.16 4.09
N SER A 44 1.94 11.82 3.12
CA SER A 44 2.15 12.63 1.92
C SER A 44 1.02 12.57 0.92
N SER A 45 0.02 11.70 1.15
CA SER A 45 -1.07 11.51 0.20
C SER A 45 -2.09 12.64 0.26
N TYR A 46 -2.61 13.01 -0.89
CA TYR A 46 -3.73 13.94 -1.02
C TYR A 46 -4.48 13.72 -2.33
N ILE A 47 -5.70 14.25 -2.37
CA ILE A 47 -6.58 14.22 -3.53
C ILE A 47 -6.69 15.62 -4.14
N TYR A 48 -6.81 15.70 -5.46
CA TYR A 48 -7.10 16.94 -6.18
C TYR A 48 -7.90 16.65 -7.45
N VAL A 49 -8.55 17.67 -7.98
CA VAL A 49 -9.39 17.59 -9.17
C VAL A 49 -8.93 18.60 -10.21
N VAL A 50 -8.86 18.14 -11.44
CA VAL A 50 -8.50 18.94 -12.62
C VAL A 50 -9.64 18.83 -13.61
N SER A 51 -10.03 19.93 -14.25
CA SER A 51 -10.99 19.90 -15.37
C SER A 51 -10.39 19.23 -16.61
N GLY A 52 -11.23 18.83 -17.56
CA GLY A 52 -10.77 18.23 -18.82
C GLY A 52 -9.83 19.12 -19.63
N ASP A 53 -9.89 20.45 -19.46
CA ASP A 53 -8.99 21.41 -20.09
C ASP A 53 -7.63 21.60 -19.35
N GLY A 54 -7.48 20.96 -18.18
CA GLY A 54 -6.24 21.00 -17.38
C GLY A 54 -6.21 22.06 -16.30
N THR A 55 -7.31 22.77 -16.03
CA THR A 55 -7.40 23.74 -14.94
C THR A 55 -7.62 23.02 -13.59
N MET A 56 -6.89 23.41 -12.55
CA MET A 56 -7.05 22.87 -11.19
C MET A 56 -8.36 23.37 -10.57
N LEU A 57 -9.34 22.47 -10.40
CA LEU A 57 -10.63 22.78 -9.78
C LEU A 57 -10.54 22.71 -8.25
N TYR A 58 -9.80 21.73 -7.73
CA TYR A 58 -9.57 21.58 -6.30
C TYR A 58 -8.14 21.10 -6.02
N HIS A 59 -7.52 21.66 -5.02
CA HIS A 59 -6.22 21.20 -4.47
C HIS A 59 -6.14 21.59 -2.99
N PRO A 60 -5.53 20.74 -2.10
CA PRO A 60 -5.32 21.12 -0.69
C PRO A 60 -4.53 22.42 -0.50
N THR A 61 -3.65 22.75 -1.46
CA THR A 61 -2.93 24.02 -1.50
C THR A 61 -3.72 25.03 -2.34
N ALA A 62 -4.40 25.97 -1.68
CA ALA A 62 -5.34 26.90 -2.33
C ALA A 62 -4.73 27.72 -3.49
N GLU A 63 -3.42 28.06 -3.40
CA GLU A 63 -2.72 28.84 -4.43
C GLU A 63 -2.62 28.12 -5.78
N LYS A 64 -2.91 26.81 -5.83
CA LYS A 64 -2.91 26.03 -7.07
C LYS A 64 -4.25 26.03 -7.79
N ILE A 65 -5.34 26.32 -7.08
CA ILE A 65 -6.69 26.34 -7.66
C ILE A 65 -6.78 27.43 -8.74
N GLY A 66 -7.41 27.10 -9.87
CA GLY A 66 -7.53 27.98 -11.03
C GLY A 66 -6.29 28.07 -11.92
N LYS A 67 -5.20 27.34 -11.58
CA LYS A 67 -3.98 27.30 -12.39
C LYS A 67 -3.91 26.00 -13.22
N PRO A 68 -3.16 26.01 -14.32
CA PRO A 68 -2.89 24.77 -15.08
C PRO A 68 -2.17 23.74 -14.21
N VAL A 69 -2.50 22.45 -14.45
CA VAL A 69 -1.81 21.33 -13.81
C VAL A 69 -0.34 21.28 -14.23
N GLU A 70 0.57 21.15 -13.25
CA GLU A 70 2.03 21.21 -13.49
C GLU A 70 2.66 19.83 -13.69
N ASN A 71 2.08 18.75 -13.12
CA ASN A 71 2.71 17.44 -13.19
C ASN A 71 2.49 16.77 -14.54
N LYS A 72 3.54 16.09 -15.01
CA LYS A 72 3.57 15.48 -16.34
C LYS A 72 2.52 14.39 -16.53
N ALA A 73 2.25 13.57 -15.53
CA ALA A 73 1.30 12.46 -15.65
C ALA A 73 -0.11 12.94 -15.99
N VAL A 74 -0.59 13.98 -15.30
CA VAL A 74 -1.92 14.54 -15.54
C VAL A 74 -1.93 15.46 -16.76
N SER A 75 -0.88 16.23 -17.02
CA SER A 75 -0.81 17.04 -18.23
C SER A 75 -0.78 16.18 -19.52
N ASP A 76 -0.16 14.99 -19.48
CA ASP A 76 -0.23 14.04 -20.59
C ASP A 76 -1.65 13.48 -20.78
N ALA A 77 -2.40 13.23 -19.68
CA ALA A 77 -3.81 12.84 -19.74
C ALA A 77 -4.67 13.95 -20.35
N VAL A 78 -4.52 15.20 -19.91
CA VAL A 78 -5.18 16.38 -20.50
C VAL A 78 -4.87 16.52 -22.00
N ALA A 79 -3.61 16.31 -22.39
CA ALA A 79 -3.22 16.37 -23.79
C ALA A 79 -3.87 15.28 -24.66
N LYS A 80 -4.12 14.09 -24.11
CA LYS A 80 -4.91 13.03 -24.76
C LYS A 80 -6.37 13.41 -24.91
N ILE A 81 -6.97 13.93 -23.85
CA ILE A 81 -8.37 14.43 -23.86
C ILE A 81 -8.55 15.50 -24.94
N ALA A 82 -7.65 16.46 -25.01
CA ALA A 82 -7.68 17.52 -26.02
C ALA A 82 -7.61 17.01 -27.47
N LYS A 83 -7.07 15.79 -27.69
CA LYS A 83 -7.05 15.12 -28.99
C LYS A 83 -8.28 14.23 -29.25
N GLY A 84 -9.20 14.14 -28.28
CA GLY A 84 -10.34 13.23 -28.33
C GLY A 84 -9.96 11.76 -28.07
N GLU A 85 -8.79 11.51 -27.48
CA GLU A 85 -8.35 10.17 -27.10
C GLU A 85 -8.94 9.79 -25.74
N LYS A 86 -9.33 8.53 -25.57
CA LYS A 86 -9.79 8.03 -24.27
C LYS A 86 -8.60 7.85 -23.31
N VAL A 87 -8.75 8.33 -22.09
CA VAL A 87 -7.77 8.15 -21.02
C VAL A 87 -8.24 7.00 -20.12
N GLU A 88 -7.36 6.05 -19.88
CA GLU A 88 -7.63 4.91 -18.98
C GLU A 88 -7.41 5.30 -17.51
N ASN A 89 -8.22 4.68 -16.64
CA ASN A 89 -8.08 4.82 -15.19
C ASN A 89 -6.90 3.95 -14.71
N GLU A 90 -5.78 4.57 -14.39
CA GLU A 90 -4.53 3.88 -14.09
C GLU A 90 -3.80 4.45 -12.86
N VAL A 91 -2.79 3.73 -12.42
CA VAL A 91 -1.80 4.23 -11.45
C VAL A 91 -0.48 4.44 -12.20
N VAL A 92 0.01 5.67 -12.16
CA VAL A 92 1.25 6.05 -12.85
C VAL A 92 2.30 6.50 -11.85
N LYS A 93 3.56 6.14 -12.11
CA LYS A 93 4.72 6.71 -11.44
C LYS A 93 5.21 7.91 -12.23
N TYR A 94 5.49 9.02 -11.56
CA TYR A 94 6.00 10.24 -12.17
C TYR A 94 6.96 10.96 -11.24
N GLU A 95 7.82 11.80 -11.82
CA GLU A 95 8.68 12.70 -11.06
C GLU A 95 8.04 14.09 -10.99
N PHE A 96 8.05 14.69 -9.80
CA PHE A 96 7.61 16.06 -9.59
C PHE A 96 8.55 16.81 -8.65
N LYS A 97 9.21 17.85 -9.17
CA LYS A 97 10.18 18.70 -8.42
C LYS A 97 11.31 17.89 -7.76
N GLY A 98 11.80 16.87 -8.47
CA GLY A 98 12.91 16.01 -8.01
C GLY A 98 12.50 14.89 -7.05
N ALA A 99 11.21 14.70 -6.79
CA ALA A 99 10.67 13.60 -5.98
C ALA A 99 9.87 12.64 -6.85
N ASP A 100 10.09 11.33 -6.66
CA ASP A 100 9.27 10.29 -7.24
C ASP A 100 7.91 10.23 -6.54
N LYS A 101 6.83 10.18 -7.31
CA LYS A 101 5.45 10.09 -6.82
C LYS A 101 4.66 9.04 -7.58
N TYR A 102 3.60 8.55 -6.92
CA TYR A 102 2.53 7.82 -7.60
C TYR A 102 1.27 8.67 -7.70
N ALA A 103 0.52 8.49 -8.77
CA ALA A 103 -0.82 9.04 -8.94
C ALA A 103 -1.79 7.94 -9.38
N GLY A 104 -2.89 7.76 -8.65
CA GLY A 104 -4.08 7.06 -9.12
C GLY A 104 -4.98 8.05 -9.83
N ILE A 105 -5.23 7.83 -11.10
CA ILE A 105 -5.98 8.72 -11.99
C ILE A 105 -7.33 8.08 -12.30
N TYR A 106 -8.39 8.83 -12.14
CA TYR A 106 -9.74 8.52 -12.62
C TYR A 106 -10.20 9.65 -13.55
N VAL A 107 -10.71 9.27 -14.70
CA VAL A 107 -11.34 10.18 -15.67
C VAL A 107 -12.76 9.68 -15.90
N ASN A 108 -13.74 10.55 -15.81
CA ASN A 108 -15.13 10.18 -16.10
C ASN A 108 -15.34 9.95 -17.62
N ASP A 109 -16.44 9.29 -17.97
CA ASP A 109 -16.69 8.88 -19.37
C ASP A 109 -16.83 10.07 -20.33
N THR A 110 -17.34 11.20 -19.86
CA THR A 110 -17.45 12.46 -20.61
C THR A 110 -16.14 13.26 -20.66
N GLN A 111 -15.17 12.88 -19.83
CA GLN A 111 -13.85 13.53 -19.73
C GLN A 111 -13.90 15.00 -19.26
N ASP A 112 -14.92 15.35 -18.47
CA ASP A 112 -15.11 16.71 -17.95
C ASP A 112 -14.13 17.02 -16.82
N PHE A 113 -13.73 15.98 -16.05
CA PHE A 113 -12.78 16.12 -14.96
C PHE A 113 -11.85 14.91 -14.81
N ILE A 114 -10.76 15.16 -14.15
CA ILE A 114 -9.75 14.17 -13.76
C ILE A 114 -9.60 14.21 -12.23
N MET A 115 -9.97 13.12 -11.56
CA MET A 115 -9.75 12.92 -10.13
C MET A 115 -8.41 12.24 -9.90
N VAL A 116 -7.56 12.82 -9.06
CA VAL A 116 -6.20 12.32 -8.83
C VAL A 116 -5.93 12.15 -7.34
N VAL A 117 -5.52 10.96 -6.96
CA VAL A 117 -4.94 10.66 -5.64
C VAL A 117 -3.44 10.49 -5.80
N THR A 118 -2.64 11.29 -5.14
CA THR A 118 -1.18 11.24 -5.24
C THR A 118 -0.51 11.05 -3.89
N ALA A 119 0.68 10.45 -3.90
CA ALA A 119 1.54 10.31 -2.72
C ALA A 119 3.02 10.20 -3.14
N ASP A 120 3.91 10.49 -2.20
CA ASP A 120 5.34 10.30 -2.38
C ASP A 120 5.69 8.82 -2.41
N TYR A 121 6.57 8.43 -3.36
CA TYR A 121 7.03 7.06 -3.52
C TYR A 121 7.59 6.48 -2.21
N ASP A 122 8.48 7.22 -1.56
CA ASP A 122 9.13 6.76 -0.34
C ASP A 122 8.14 6.55 0.82
N ASP A 123 7.10 7.38 0.89
CA ASP A 123 6.10 7.29 1.96
C ASP A 123 5.19 6.06 1.76
N VAL A 124 4.74 5.82 0.53
CA VAL A 124 3.96 4.61 0.18
C VAL A 124 4.71 3.33 0.58
N PHE A 125 6.02 3.26 0.30
CA PHE A 125 6.84 2.08 0.61
C PHE A 125 7.38 2.05 2.04
N SER A 126 7.47 3.19 2.73
CA SER A 126 7.88 3.23 4.14
C SER A 126 6.88 2.50 5.03
N SER A 127 5.60 2.65 4.76
CA SER A 127 4.53 1.95 5.46
C SER A 127 4.65 0.42 5.32
N ILE A 128 5.04 -0.07 4.14
CA ILE A 128 5.26 -1.50 3.88
C ILE A 128 6.53 -1.99 4.59
N ARG A 129 7.65 -1.25 4.53
CA ARG A 129 8.91 -1.61 5.20
C ARG A 129 8.76 -1.74 6.72
N ASN A 130 7.96 -0.91 7.35
CA ASN A 130 7.70 -0.99 8.79
C ASN A 130 6.97 -2.27 9.20
N VAL A 131 6.13 -2.82 8.33
CA VAL A 131 5.46 -4.12 8.55
C VAL A 131 6.45 -5.28 8.40
N GLU A 132 7.31 -5.26 7.39
CA GLU A 132 8.34 -6.29 7.16
C GLU A 132 9.31 -6.41 8.34
N GLY A 133 9.76 -5.29 8.91
CA GLY A 133 10.63 -5.29 10.09
C GLY A 133 9.98 -5.94 11.32
N ARG A 134 8.70 -5.71 11.56
CA ARG A 134 7.95 -6.34 12.66
C ARG A 134 7.75 -7.83 12.46
N ILE A 135 7.45 -8.26 11.24
CA ILE A 135 7.32 -9.69 10.89
C ILE A 135 8.65 -10.40 11.12
N GLY A 136 9.77 -9.83 10.70
CA GLY A 136 11.10 -10.39 10.90
C GLY A 136 11.43 -10.64 12.40
N ILE A 137 11.07 -9.72 13.28
CA ILE A 137 11.25 -9.87 14.73
C ILE A 137 10.39 -11.01 15.28
N ILE A 138 9.13 -11.10 14.86
CA ILE A 138 8.21 -12.16 15.30
C ILE A 138 8.75 -13.53 14.90
N VAL A 139 9.16 -13.71 13.65
CA VAL A 139 9.73 -14.97 13.14
C VAL A 139 11.01 -15.34 13.91
N LEU A 140 11.88 -14.37 14.22
CA LEU A 140 13.08 -14.61 15.01
C LEU A 140 12.75 -15.09 16.42
N LEU A 141 11.76 -14.50 17.08
CA LEU A 141 11.31 -14.91 18.41
C LEU A 141 10.72 -16.33 18.39
N GLU A 142 9.92 -16.66 17.40
CA GLU A 142 9.39 -18.01 17.21
C GLU A 142 10.48 -19.05 17.05
N LEU A 143 11.50 -18.78 16.23
CA LEU A 143 12.64 -19.67 16.04
C LEU A 143 13.43 -19.88 17.36
N LEU A 144 13.63 -18.85 18.17
CA LEU A 144 14.27 -18.96 19.47
C LEU A 144 13.46 -19.84 20.44
N ILE A 145 12.13 -19.69 20.46
CA ILE A 145 11.24 -20.51 21.28
C ILE A 145 11.34 -21.97 20.87
N VAL A 146 11.23 -22.26 19.57
CA VAL A 146 11.32 -23.64 19.05
C VAL A 146 12.68 -24.26 19.37
N ALA A 147 13.78 -23.53 19.18
CA ALA A 147 15.13 -24.00 19.50
C ALA A 147 15.29 -24.30 21.01
N THR A 148 14.73 -23.45 21.88
CA THR A 148 14.75 -23.63 23.33
C THR A 148 13.99 -24.87 23.77
N ILE A 149 12.77 -25.04 23.25
CA ILE A 149 11.92 -26.23 23.52
C ILE A 149 12.62 -27.50 23.01
N GLY A 150 13.14 -27.47 21.77
CA GLY A 150 13.86 -28.61 21.20
C GLY A 150 15.12 -29.00 21.98
N SER A 151 15.88 -28.01 22.45
CA SER A 151 17.06 -28.23 23.30
C SER A 151 16.68 -28.83 24.66
N ALA A 152 15.64 -28.31 25.30
CA ALA A 152 15.11 -28.83 26.55
C ALA A 152 14.62 -30.27 26.40
N PHE A 153 13.91 -30.56 25.33
CA PHE A 153 13.46 -31.92 25.01
C PHE A 153 14.63 -32.89 24.82
N ALA A 154 15.63 -32.50 24.06
CA ALA A 154 16.83 -33.31 23.84
C ALA A 154 17.57 -33.57 25.15
N TYR A 155 17.71 -32.59 26.02
CA TYR A 155 18.40 -32.72 27.30
C TYR A 155 17.63 -33.56 28.32
N ILE A 156 16.31 -33.38 28.45
CA ILE A 156 15.49 -34.01 29.49
C ILE A 156 15.10 -35.46 29.11
N ILE A 157 14.82 -35.69 27.81
CA ILE A 157 14.28 -36.98 27.35
C ILE A 157 15.29 -37.82 26.58
N VAL A 158 15.95 -37.26 25.59
CA VAL A 158 16.80 -38.04 24.66
C VAL A 158 18.10 -38.48 25.37
N LYS A 159 18.71 -37.58 26.16
CA LYS A 159 19.97 -37.92 26.86
C LYS A 159 19.81 -39.08 27.85
N PRO A 160 18.86 -39.09 28.79
CA PRO A 160 18.71 -40.22 29.72
C PRO A 160 18.26 -41.51 29.02
N MET A 161 17.47 -41.44 27.92
CA MET A 161 17.10 -42.63 27.15
C MET A 161 18.33 -43.30 26.51
N ASN A 162 19.27 -42.53 26.00
CA ASN A 162 20.51 -43.10 25.45
C ASN A 162 21.39 -43.75 26.53
N GLU A 163 21.48 -43.15 27.74
CA GLU A 163 22.22 -43.71 28.89
C GLU A 163 21.60 -45.04 29.34
N VAL A 164 20.25 -45.14 29.39
CA VAL A 164 19.57 -46.40 29.73
C VAL A 164 19.76 -47.47 28.65
N SER A 165 19.71 -47.07 27.36
CA SER A 165 19.95 -48.00 26.22
C SER A 165 21.39 -48.55 26.27
N GLU A 166 22.40 -47.73 26.54
CA GLU A 166 23.81 -48.24 26.71
C GLU A 166 23.97 -49.19 27.88
N LEU A 167 23.31 -48.92 28.99
CA LEU A 167 23.33 -49.80 30.16
C LEU A 167 22.64 -51.14 29.83
N THR A 168 21.53 -51.13 29.11
CA THR A 168 20.82 -52.36 28.75
C THR A 168 21.65 -53.23 27.81
N VAL A 169 22.42 -52.65 26.86
CA VAL A 169 23.31 -53.41 25.98
C VAL A 169 24.45 -54.01 26.79
N LYS A 170 25.08 -53.26 27.72
CA LYS A 170 26.15 -53.78 28.59
C LYS A 170 25.69 -54.90 29.50
N VAL A 171 24.47 -54.86 30.04
CA VAL A 171 23.92 -55.92 30.88
C VAL A 171 23.61 -57.14 30.02
N GLY A 172 23.09 -56.99 28.78
CA GLY A 172 22.85 -58.09 27.86
C GLY A 172 24.12 -58.83 27.45
N ASP A 173 25.23 -58.11 27.24
CA ASP A 173 26.54 -58.72 26.94
C ASP A 173 27.19 -59.44 28.14
N MET A 174 26.85 -59.02 29.37
CA MET A 174 27.36 -59.73 30.60
C MET A 174 26.59 -60.98 30.94
N ASP A 175 25.32 -61.09 30.57
CA ASP A 175 24.49 -62.26 30.88
C ASP A 175 24.71 -63.46 29.91
N LEU A 176 25.51 -63.30 28.85
CA LEU A 176 25.84 -64.38 27.90
C LEU A 176 27.16 -65.11 28.20
N THR A 177 27.90 -64.73 29.26
CA THR A 177 29.20 -65.32 29.52
C THR A 177 29.26 -66.18 30.81
N ASP A 178 28.18 -66.34 31.56
CA ASP A 178 28.16 -67.03 32.85
C ASP A 178 27.27 -68.27 32.89
N ASN A 179 27.22 -69.09 31.82
CA ASN A 179 26.63 -70.42 31.85
C ASN A 179 27.44 -71.42 31.03
N GLU A 180 28.59 -71.81 31.53
CA GLU A 180 29.21 -73.14 31.33
C GLU A 180 29.79 -73.63 32.67
#